data_7b45ffa0acdf5c158970740a5446f855
#
_entry.id   7b45ffa0acdf5c158970740a5446f855
#
_cell.length_a   1.000
_cell.length_b   1.000
_cell.length_c   1.000
_cell.angle_alpha   90.00
_cell.angle_beta   90.00
_cell.angle_gamma   90.00
#
_symmetry.space_group_name_H-M   'P 1'
#
loop_
_entity.id
_entity.type
_entity.pdbx_description
1 polymer ?
#
loop_
_entity_poly.entity_id
_entity_poly.type
_entity_poly.pdbx_seq_one_letter_code
_entity_poly.pdbx_strand_id
1 'polypeptide(L)'
;VNMDDYVKDQVRSKLIRVKCMNLMAKEKGVVLSRTQKDAVSSAADTFFNALTQEQVSALNVTKDQIEKMFTEFAIADTLYDDVTSQINTEVSSDDARVITIQYICAGSKSDISSAKERLDNGESFYSVAKDFGGEEESETECKRGEMEQAFETAAFNLKTGETSSIVEAGGKYYIIRCTSDNEKSKTEANKTALMDEKKLEYFNSVFESYEASKYVEMNKKVWNSKKTANTAELPVSFETIFNELVK
;
A
#
# COMPACT_ATOMS: atom_id res chain seq x y z
N VAL A 1 2.35 -15.01 21.93
CA VAL A 1 1.54 -15.55 20.82
C VAL A 1 2.42 -16.54 20.08
N ASN A 2 1.94 -17.79 19.95
CA ASN A 2 2.64 -18.81 19.15
C ASN A 2 2.55 -18.41 17.66
N MET A 3 3.64 -18.53 16.93
CA MET A 3 3.70 -18.18 15.50
C MET A 3 2.64 -18.96 14.68
N ASP A 4 2.42 -20.23 15.00
CA ASP A 4 1.40 -21.08 14.36
C ASP A 4 -0.02 -20.51 14.54
N ASP A 5 -0.34 -20.09 15.75
CA ASP A 5 -1.66 -19.48 16.06
C ASP A 5 -1.84 -18.15 15.35
N TYR A 6 -0.78 -17.33 15.29
CA TYR A 6 -0.81 -16.06 14.57
C TYR A 6 -1.07 -16.27 13.07
N VAL A 7 -0.31 -17.15 12.43
CA VAL A 7 -0.50 -17.49 10.99
C VAL A 7 -1.91 -18.02 10.73
N LYS A 8 -2.39 -18.92 11.59
CA LYS A 8 -3.76 -19.45 11.48
C LYS A 8 -4.83 -18.38 11.61
N ASP A 9 -4.67 -17.43 12.51
CA ASP A 9 -5.61 -16.32 12.66
C ASP A 9 -5.63 -15.41 11.43
N GLN A 10 -4.47 -15.12 10.83
CA GLN A 10 -4.39 -14.36 9.59
C GLN A 10 -5.08 -15.10 8.42
N VAL A 11 -4.80 -16.39 8.27
CA VAL A 11 -5.43 -17.22 7.24
C VAL A 11 -6.95 -17.29 7.44
N ARG A 12 -7.39 -17.47 8.68
CA ARG A 12 -8.83 -17.50 9.02
C ARG A 12 -9.51 -16.19 8.61
N SER A 13 -8.96 -15.06 8.99
CA SER A 13 -9.51 -13.74 8.66
C SER A 13 -9.60 -13.54 7.15
N LYS A 14 -8.54 -13.89 6.42
CA LYS A 14 -8.52 -13.81 4.95
C LYS A 14 -9.58 -14.72 4.31
N LEU A 15 -9.73 -15.96 4.79
CA LEU A 15 -10.74 -16.89 4.30
C LEU A 15 -12.17 -16.40 4.55
N ILE A 16 -12.45 -15.88 5.74
CA ILE A 16 -13.75 -15.29 6.07
C ILE A 16 -14.06 -14.15 5.12
N ARG A 17 -13.11 -13.21 4.96
CA ARG A 17 -13.26 -12.07 4.07
C ARG A 17 -13.57 -12.51 2.62
N VAL A 18 -12.78 -13.43 2.05
CA VAL A 18 -13.01 -13.95 0.70
C VAL A 18 -14.39 -14.63 0.57
N LYS A 19 -14.80 -15.41 1.56
CA LYS A 19 -16.13 -16.05 1.56
C LYS A 19 -17.26 -15.02 1.63
N CYS A 20 -17.15 -14.01 2.47
CA CYS A 20 -18.13 -12.92 2.54
C CYS A 20 -18.17 -12.12 1.23
N MET A 21 -17.01 -11.86 0.60
CA MET A 21 -16.96 -11.21 -0.71
C MET A 21 -17.64 -12.04 -1.79
N ASN A 22 -17.41 -13.36 -1.82
CA ASN A 22 -18.10 -14.25 -2.77
C ASN A 22 -19.63 -14.30 -2.54
N LEU A 23 -20.08 -14.25 -1.28
CA LEU A 23 -21.50 -14.16 -0.95
C LEU A 23 -22.09 -12.82 -1.45
N MET A 24 -21.42 -11.71 -1.20
CA MET A 24 -21.81 -10.39 -1.68
C MET A 24 -21.85 -10.35 -3.21
N ALA A 25 -20.84 -10.91 -3.89
CA ALA A 25 -20.79 -11.01 -5.35
C ALA A 25 -22.01 -11.76 -5.88
N LYS A 26 -22.35 -12.90 -5.27
CA LYS A 26 -23.54 -13.68 -5.63
C LYS A 26 -24.83 -12.88 -5.44
N GLU A 27 -25.00 -12.17 -4.34
CA GLU A 27 -26.18 -11.34 -4.07
C GLU A 27 -26.29 -10.16 -5.05
N LYS A 28 -25.16 -9.62 -5.51
CA LYS A 28 -25.10 -8.54 -6.52
C LYS A 28 -25.17 -9.04 -7.97
N GLY A 29 -25.10 -10.35 -8.21
CA GLY A 29 -25.07 -10.91 -9.56
C GLY A 29 -23.72 -10.75 -10.28
N VAL A 30 -22.65 -10.48 -9.53
CA VAL A 30 -21.29 -10.41 -10.06
C VAL A 30 -20.79 -11.81 -10.37
N VAL A 31 -20.37 -12.04 -11.61
CA VAL A 31 -19.90 -13.33 -12.11
C VAL A 31 -18.66 -13.15 -12.99
N LEU A 32 -17.79 -14.14 -12.99
CA LEU A 32 -16.62 -14.14 -13.87
C LEU A 32 -17.05 -14.25 -15.34
N SER A 33 -16.45 -13.45 -16.19
CA SER A 33 -16.50 -13.57 -17.64
C SER A 33 -15.88 -14.90 -18.10
N ARG A 34 -16.09 -15.26 -19.38
CA ARG A 34 -15.46 -16.45 -19.96
C ARG A 34 -13.92 -16.34 -19.90
N THR A 35 -13.38 -15.20 -20.29
CA THR A 35 -11.92 -14.96 -20.26
C THR A 35 -11.34 -15.12 -18.87
N GLN A 36 -12.01 -14.60 -17.84
CA GLN A 36 -11.57 -14.77 -16.46
C GLN A 36 -11.64 -16.23 -15.99
N LYS A 37 -12.65 -16.99 -16.39
CA LYS A 37 -12.73 -18.42 -16.10
C LYS A 37 -11.62 -19.23 -16.74
N ASP A 38 -11.30 -18.91 -18.01
CA ASP A 38 -10.20 -19.55 -18.73
C ASP A 38 -8.85 -19.20 -18.07
N ALA A 39 -8.67 -17.96 -17.64
CA ALA A 39 -7.48 -17.50 -16.89
C ALA A 39 -7.33 -18.23 -15.55
N VAL A 40 -8.41 -18.36 -14.77
CA VAL A 40 -8.45 -19.10 -13.51
C VAL A 40 -8.05 -20.57 -13.72
N SER A 41 -8.59 -21.23 -14.74
CA SER A 41 -8.25 -22.63 -15.03
C SER A 41 -6.76 -22.77 -15.39
N SER A 42 -6.25 -21.87 -16.22
CA SER A 42 -4.81 -21.83 -16.58
C SER A 42 -3.90 -21.58 -15.38
N ALA A 43 -4.30 -20.67 -14.49
CA ALA A 43 -3.56 -20.38 -13.25
C ALA A 43 -3.54 -21.59 -12.30
N ALA A 44 -4.68 -22.28 -12.14
CA ALA A 44 -4.78 -23.49 -11.34
C ALA A 44 -3.89 -24.62 -11.92
N ASP A 45 -3.87 -24.79 -13.23
CA ASP A 45 -3.00 -25.74 -13.91
C ASP A 45 -1.52 -25.41 -13.70
N THR A 46 -1.15 -24.15 -13.86
CA THR A 46 0.23 -23.69 -13.65
C THR A 46 0.68 -23.96 -12.23
N PHE A 47 -0.16 -23.60 -11.25
CA PHE A 47 0.16 -23.82 -9.83
C PHE A 47 0.26 -25.31 -9.49
N PHE A 48 -0.73 -26.12 -9.89
CA PHE A 48 -0.75 -27.54 -9.58
C PHE A 48 0.41 -28.31 -10.21
N ASN A 49 0.73 -27.99 -11.48
CA ASN A 49 1.80 -28.65 -12.22
C ASN A 49 3.21 -28.27 -11.73
N ALA A 50 3.35 -27.13 -11.05
CA ALA A 50 4.60 -26.73 -10.41
C ALA A 50 4.90 -27.52 -9.11
N LEU A 51 3.88 -28.12 -8.48
CA LEU A 51 4.04 -28.90 -7.25
C LEU A 51 4.61 -30.28 -7.54
N THR A 52 5.54 -30.72 -6.69
CA THR A 52 5.98 -32.12 -6.69
C THR A 52 4.91 -33.03 -6.11
N GLN A 53 4.97 -34.33 -6.44
CA GLN A 53 4.04 -35.34 -5.89
C GLN A 53 4.07 -35.39 -4.35
N GLU A 54 5.24 -35.15 -3.77
CA GLU A 54 5.45 -35.09 -2.33
C GLU A 54 4.75 -33.86 -1.73
N GLN A 55 4.85 -32.68 -2.38
CA GLN A 55 4.16 -31.45 -1.98
C GLN A 55 2.65 -31.59 -2.10
N VAL A 56 2.14 -32.18 -3.19
CA VAL A 56 0.69 -32.46 -3.36
C VAL A 56 0.19 -33.36 -2.24
N SER A 57 0.94 -34.41 -1.90
CA SER A 57 0.58 -35.32 -0.82
C SER A 57 0.63 -34.66 0.56
N ALA A 58 1.65 -33.84 0.83
CA ALA A 58 1.80 -33.12 2.09
C ALA A 58 0.72 -32.05 2.28
N LEU A 59 0.38 -31.32 1.23
CA LEU A 59 -0.68 -30.32 1.23
C LEU A 59 -2.08 -30.97 1.26
N ASN A 60 -2.16 -32.23 0.81
CA ASN A 60 -3.41 -32.98 0.67
C ASN A 60 -4.48 -32.18 -0.12
N VAL A 61 -4.07 -31.68 -1.30
CA VAL A 61 -4.91 -30.88 -2.19
C VAL A 61 -5.12 -31.58 -3.53
N THR A 62 -6.27 -31.29 -4.15
CA THR A 62 -6.55 -31.68 -5.53
C THR A 62 -6.50 -30.46 -6.44
N LYS A 63 -6.36 -30.70 -7.76
CA LYS A 63 -6.44 -29.64 -8.76
C LYS A 63 -7.75 -28.85 -8.65
N ASP A 64 -8.89 -29.52 -8.49
CA ASP A 64 -10.20 -28.88 -8.35
C ASP A 64 -10.29 -27.94 -7.14
N GLN A 65 -9.63 -28.33 -6.03
CA GLN A 65 -9.57 -27.46 -4.84
C GLN A 65 -8.73 -26.21 -5.08
N ILE A 66 -7.65 -26.34 -5.84
CA ILE A 66 -6.80 -25.20 -6.23
C ILE A 66 -7.59 -24.30 -7.20
N GLU A 67 -8.23 -24.87 -8.23
CA GLU A 67 -9.05 -24.09 -9.17
C GLU A 67 -10.20 -23.36 -8.45
N LYS A 68 -10.85 -24.01 -7.49
CA LYS A 68 -11.85 -23.37 -6.66
C LYS A 68 -11.28 -22.21 -5.85
N MET A 69 -10.07 -22.33 -5.32
CA MET A 69 -9.40 -21.24 -4.59
C MET A 69 -9.14 -20.06 -5.52
N PHE A 70 -8.56 -20.27 -6.71
CA PHE A 70 -8.36 -19.22 -7.70
C PHE A 70 -9.67 -18.56 -8.12
N THR A 71 -10.73 -19.36 -8.33
CA THR A 71 -12.08 -18.87 -8.65
C THR A 71 -12.62 -17.94 -7.56
N GLU A 72 -12.52 -18.33 -6.30
CA GLU A 72 -13.03 -17.53 -5.18
C GLU A 72 -12.28 -16.20 -5.05
N PHE A 73 -10.98 -16.19 -5.28
CA PHE A 73 -10.18 -14.95 -5.29
C PHE A 73 -10.49 -14.08 -6.50
N ALA A 74 -10.69 -14.67 -7.69
CA ALA A 74 -11.07 -13.94 -8.90
C ALA A 74 -12.47 -13.30 -8.77
N ILE A 75 -13.43 -13.98 -8.15
CA ILE A 75 -14.75 -13.40 -7.85
C ILE A 75 -14.61 -12.23 -6.86
N ALA A 76 -13.76 -12.36 -5.84
CA ALA A 76 -13.53 -11.28 -4.89
C ALA A 76 -12.89 -10.05 -5.55
N ASP A 77 -11.93 -10.24 -6.44
CA ASP A 77 -11.29 -9.17 -7.22
C ASP A 77 -12.30 -8.49 -8.15
N THR A 78 -13.11 -9.28 -8.88
CA THR A 78 -14.18 -8.76 -9.75
C THR A 78 -15.25 -7.99 -8.95
N LEU A 79 -15.57 -8.43 -7.73
CA LEU A 79 -16.48 -7.69 -6.85
C LEU A 79 -15.87 -6.33 -6.43
N TYR A 80 -14.59 -6.32 -6.12
CA TYR A 80 -13.89 -5.07 -5.77
C TYR A 80 -13.97 -4.07 -6.92
N ASP A 81 -13.71 -4.50 -8.14
CA ASP A 81 -13.80 -3.67 -9.33
C ASP A 81 -15.23 -3.19 -9.58
N ASP A 82 -16.23 -4.08 -9.46
CA ASP A 82 -17.64 -3.72 -9.63
C ASP A 82 -18.06 -2.62 -8.62
N VAL A 83 -17.76 -2.83 -7.35
CA VAL A 83 -18.13 -1.89 -6.27
C VAL A 83 -17.43 -0.55 -6.43
N THR A 84 -16.17 -0.55 -6.87
CA THR A 84 -15.36 0.67 -7.00
C THR A 84 -15.46 1.37 -8.35
N SER A 85 -16.12 0.75 -9.33
CA SER A 85 -16.21 1.29 -10.70
C SER A 85 -16.94 2.63 -10.81
N GLN A 86 -17.83 2.95 -9.89
CA GLN A 86 -18.69 4.14 -9.93
C GLN A 86 -18.22 5.28 -9.03
N ILE A 87 -17.13 5.11 -8.29
CA ILE A 87 -16.65 6.17 -7.40
C ILE A 87 -15.78 7.18 -8.15
N ASN A 88 -15.85 8.44 -7.70
CA ASN A 88 -14.90 9.45 -8.16
C ASN A 88 -13.56 9.24 -7.45
N THR A 89 -12.57 8.77 -8.18
CA THR A 89 -11.19 8.58 -7.71
C THR A 89 -10.26 9.72 -8.13
N GLU A 90 -10.79 10.80 -8.70
CA GLU A 90 -9.96 11.89 -9.18
C GLU A 90 -9.08 12.46 -8.06
N VAL A 91 -7.79 12.58 -8.35
CA VAL A 91 -6.76 13.20 -7.51
C VAL A 91 -6.11 14.30 -8.32
N SER A 92 -6.07 15.52 -7.78
CA SER A 92 -5.41 16.63 -8.46
C SER A 92 -3.90 16.39 -8.57
N SER A 93 -3.28 16.97 -9.58
CA SER A 93 -1.81 16.87 -9.73
C SER A 93 -1.08 17.58 -8.58
N ASP A 94 -1.70 18.57 -7.95
CA ASP A 94 -1.11 19.26 -6.80
C ASP A 94 -1.23 18.43 -5.52
N ASP A 95 -2.33 17.72 -5.29
CA ASP A 95 -2.49 16.81 -4.15
C ASP A 95 -1.52 15.61 -4.24
N ALA A 96 -1.27 15.13 -5.46
CA ALA A 96 -0.35 14.02 -5.69
C ALA A 96 1.11 14.42 -5.80
N ARG A 97 1.40 15.73 -5.87
CA ARG A 97 2.73 16.25 -6.15
C ARG A 97 3.76 15.76 -5.13
N VAL A 98 4.88 15.25 -5.66
CA VAL A 98 6.07 14.88 -4.90
C VAL A 98 7.15 15.88 -5.20
N ILE A 99 7.73 16.47 -4.17
CA ILE A 99 8.83 17.41 -4.24
C ILE A 99 10.06 16.82 -3.58
N THR A 100 11.24 17.34 -3.93
CA THR A 100 12.48 16.99 -3.24
C THR A 100 13.04 18.24 -2.58
N ILE A 101 13.37 18.13 -1.31
CA ILE A 101 13.82 19.23 -0.47
C ILE A 101 15.07 18.88 0.33
N GLN A 102 15.80 19.90 0.73
CA GLN A 102 16.76 19.88 1.82
C GLN A 102 16.25 20.82 2.92
N TYR A 103 16.57 20.56 4.17
CA TYR A 103 16.20 21.48 5.23
C TYR A 103 17.23 21.54 6.36
N ILE A 104 17.28 22.70 7.00
CA ILE A 104 18.01 22.94 8.25
C ILE A 104 16.96 23.00 9.35
N CYS A 105 17.19 22.29 10.47
CA CYS A 105 16.31 22.25 11.61
C CYS A 105 17.04 22.68 12.86
N ALA A 106 16.46 23.60 13.63
CA ALA A 106 17.01 24.03 14.91
C ALA A 106 15.94 24.03 16.00
N GLY A 107 16.36 23.75 17.23
CA GLY A 107 15.48 23.78 18.40
C GLY A 107 15.23 25.21 18.93
N SER A 108 16.02 26.20 18.52
CA SER A 108 15.86 27.59 18.94
C SER A 108 15.76 28.55 17.76
N LYS A 109 15.00 29.63 17.97
CA LYS A 109 14.88 30.70 16.99
C LYS A 109 16.22 31.44 16.76
N SER A 110 17.07 31.50 17.77
CA SER A 110 18.40 32.15 17.64
C SER A 110 19.28 31.37 16.67
N ASP A 111 19.32 30.02 16.80
CA ASP A 111 20.19 29.19 15.98
C ASP A 111 19.74 29.20 14.52
N ILE A 112 18.44 29.09 14.28
CA ILE A 112 17.93 29.11 12.89
C ILE A 112 18.11 30.53 12.26
N SER A 113 18.03 31.60 13.06
CA SER A 113 18.33 32.96 12.57
C SER A 113 19.79 33.13 12.19
N SER A 114 20.71 32.54 12.94
CA SER A 114 22.14 32.54 12.59
C SER A 114 22.40 31.73 11.31
N ALA A 115 21.72 30.59 11.14
CA ALA A 115 21.80 29.85 9.90
C ALA A 115 21.27 30.65 8.71
N LYS A 116 20.15 31.35 8.88
CA LYS A 116 19.58 32.21 7.83
C LYS A 116 20.50 33.34 7.43
N GLU A 117 21.11 34.01 8.37
CA GLU A 117 22.09 35.08 8.10
C GLU A 117 23.28 34.60 7.28
N ARG A 118 23.80 33.41 7.57
CA ARG A 118 24.90 32.80 6.80
C ARG A 118 24.48 32.51 5.37
N LEU A 119 23.27 31.96 5.18
CA LEU A 119 22.73 31.74 3.84
C LEU A 119 22.52 33.04 3.05
N ASP A 120 22.00 34.08 3.72
CA ASP A 120 21.80 35.41 3.11
C ASP A 120 23.10 36.09 2.73
N ASN A 121 24.19 35.80 3.45
CA ASN A 121 25.55 36.23 3.12
C ASN A 121 26.22 35.39 2.01
N GLY A 122 25.48 34.43 1.40
CA GLY A 122 25.92 33.66 0.24
C GLY A 122 26.69 32.39 0.57
N GLU A 123 26.68 31.95 1.83
CA GLU A 123 27.26 30.66 2.19
C GLU A 123 26.40 29.52 1.63
N SER A 124 27.02 28.40 1.25
CA SER A 124 26.28 27.28 0.66
C SER A 124 25.34 26.62 1.66
N PHE A 125 24.17 26.20 1.20
CA PHE A 125 23.19 25.50 2.03
C PHE A 125 23.79 24.27 2.72
N TYR A 126 24.61 23.50 2.00
CA TYR A 126 25.36 22.36 2.52
C TYR A 126 26.25 22.73 3.72
N SER A 127 27.08 23.77 3.58
CA SER A 127 27.98 24.18 4.64
C SER A 127 27.24 24.62 5.91
N VAL A 128 26.16 25.38 5.73
CA VAL A 128 25.33 25.83 6.87
C VAL A 128 24.59 24.63 7.50
N ALA A 129 24.00 23.76 6.71
CA ALA A 129 23.28 22.58 7.21
C ALA A 129 24.17 21.67 8.06
N LYS A 130 25.41 21.47 7.62
CA LYS A 130 26.41 20.68 8.36
C LYS A 130 26.65 21.20 9.78
N ASP A 131 26.76 22.50 9.96
CA ASP A 131 27.09 23.12 11.25
C ASP A 131 25.88 23.15 12.20
N PHE A 132 24.65 23.11 11.68
CA PHE A 132 23.40 23.13 12.45
C PHE A 132 22.75 21.73 12.60
N GLY A 133 23.50 20.64 12.38
CA GLY A 133 23.04 19.27 12.61
C GLY A 133 22.05 18.76 11.56
N GLY A 134 22.02 19.39 10.39
CA GLY A 134 21.36 18.83 9.21
C GLY A 134 22.12 17.60 8.71
N GLU A 135 21.43 16.61 8.21
CA GLU A 135 22.06 15.54 7.46
C GLU A 135 22.66 16.12 6.18
N GLU A 136 23.96 15.99 6.04
CA GLU A 136 24.82 16.81 5.18
C GLU A 136 24.46 16.82 3.69
N GLU A 137 23.69 15.87 3.20
CA GLU A 137 23.32 15.76 1.77
C GLU A 137 21.97 15.08 1.54
N SER A 138 21.20 14.82 2.59
CA SER A 138 19.96 14.08 2.40
C SER A 138 18.88 14.95 1.76
N GLU A 139 18.72 14.76 0.47
CA GLU A 139 17.49 15.15 -0.17
C GLU A 139 16.35 14.29 0.36
N THR A 140 15.32 14.94 0.84
CA THR A 140 14.12 14.27 1.36
C THR A 140 12.98 14.43 0.37
N GLU A 141 12.39 13.34 -0.03
CA GLU A 141 11.11 13.38 -0.74
C GLU A 141 10.02 13.81 0.22
N CYS A 142 9.14 14.67 -0.24
CA CYS A 142 8.03 15.17 0.54
C CYS A 142 6.73 15.05 -0.26
N LYS A 143 5.74 14.45 0.34
CA LYS A 143 4.37 14.37 -0.17
C LYS A 143 3.45 15.16 0.74
N ARG A 144 2.28 15.53 0.22
CA ARG A 144 1.27 16.20 1.05
C ARG A 144 0.75 15.26 2.14
N GLY A 145 0.53 15.82 3.31
CA GLY A 145 0.04 15.11 4.50
C GLY A 145 1.12 14.39 5.31
N GLU A 146 2.40 14.40 4.89
CA GLU A 146 3.49 13.72 5.62
C GLU A 146 4.16 14.60 6.68
N MET A 147 4.05 15.94 6.54
CA MET A 147 4.72 16.90 7.39
C MET A 147 3.73 17.83 8.12
N GLU A 148 4.21 18.48 9.15
CA GLU A 148 3.45 19.54 9.83
C GLU A 148 2.97 20.60 8.82
N GLN A 149 1.73 21.05 8.94
CA GLN A 149 1.09 21.91 7.94
C GLN A 149 1.87 23.17 7.60
N ALA A 150 2.50 23.82 8.58
CA ALA A 150 3.29 25.02 8.34
C ALA A 150 4.55 24.72 7.50
N PHE A 151 5.21 23.60 7.79
CA PHE A 151 6.37 23.12 7.04
C PHE A 151 5.94 22.75 5.60
N GLU A 152 4.90 21.95 5.46
CA GLU A 152 4.38 21.52 4.16
C GLU A 152 3.99 22.71 3.29
N THR A 153 3.22 23.64 3.85
CA THR A 153 2.81 24.84 3.12
C THR A 153 4.02 25.64 2.60
N ALA A 154 5.04 25.82 3.43
CA ALA A 154 6.24 26.51 3.02
C ALA A 154 7.01 25.74 1.93
N ALA A 155 7.19 24.42 2.10
CA ALA A 155 7.95 23.58 1.17
C ALA A 155 7.28 23.54 -0.23
N PHE A 156 5.96 23.33 -0.28
CA PHE A 156 5.22 23.18 -1.54
C PHE A 156 5.00 24.51 -2.29
N ASN A 157 5.24 25.65 -1.65
CA ASN A 157 5.20 26.96 -2.30
C ASN A 157 6.54 27.35 -2.96
N LEU A 158 7.63 26.64 -2.65
CA LEU A 158 8.94 26.91 -3.24
C LEU A 158 9.02 26.33 -4.66
N LYS A 159 9.77 27.06 -5.51
CA LYS A 159 10.21 26.55 -6.80
C LYS A 159 11.59 25.95 -6.69
N THR A 160 11.94 25.11 -7.66
CA THR A 160 13.27 24.50 -7.75
C THR A 160 14.36 25.57 -7.61
N GLY A 161 15.25 25.38 -6.65
CA GLY A 161 16.35 26.29 -6.31
C GLY A 161 16.01 27.34 -5.25
N GLU A 162 14.75 27.55 -4.91
CA GLU A 162 14.34 28.53 -3.89
C GLU A 162 14.57 28.01 -2.46
N THR A 163 14.79 28.96 -1.55
CA THR A 163 14.95 28.72 -0.11
C THR A 163 13.89 29.53 0.65
N SER A 164 13.27 28.92 1.63
CA SER A 164 12.22 29.54 2.44
C SER A 164 12.75 30.63 3.38
N SER A 165 11.85 31.43 3.92
CA SER A 165 12.06 32.12 5.19
C SER A 165 12.14 31.09 6.33
N ILE A 166 12.37 31.56 7.57
CA ILE A 166 12.29 30.71 8.76
C ILE A 166 10.83 30.25 8.93
N VAL A 167 10.65 28.94 9.06
CA VAL A 167 9.36 28.28 9.28
C VAL A 167 9.34 27.69 10.68
N GLU A 168 8.30 27.98 11.45
CA GLU A 168 8.06 27.34 12.76
C GLU A 168 7.02 26.24 12.59
N ALA A 169 7.40 25.00 12.92
CA ALA A 169 6.54 23.83 12.82
C ALA A 169 6.90 22.80 13.90
N GLY A 170 5.91 22.20 14.56
CA GLY A 170 6.13 21.16 15.59
C GLY A 170 7.04 21.58 16.73
N GLY A 171 7.08 22.86 17.09
CA GLY A 171 7.95 23.39 18.15
C GLY A 171 9.43 23.50 17.77
N LYS A 172 9.75 23.39 16.50
CA LYS A 172 11.10 23.58 15.92
C LYS A 172 11.08 24.65 14.82
N TYR A 173 12.26 25.07 14.40
CA TYR A 173 12.45 26.08 13.37
C TYR A 173 13.21 25.49 12.19
N TYR A 174 12.76 25.82 10.98
CA TYR A 174 13.27 25.24 9.74
C TYR A 174 13.62 26.31 8.72
N ILE A 175 14.62 26.02 7.90
CA ILE A 175 14.85 26.68 6.61
C ILE A 175 14.85 25.57 5.58
N ILE A 176 14.00 25.69 4.55
CA ILE A 176 13.74 24.67 3.55
C ILE A 176 14.27 25.14 2.20
N ARG A 177 14.99 24.31 1.49
CA ARG A 177 15.42 24.53 0.11
C ARG A 177 14.76 23.49 -0.78
N CYS A 178 14.06 23.93 -1.81
CA CYS A 178 13.49 23.04 -2.82
C CYS A 178 14.55 22.70 -3.86
N THR A 179 14.89 21.43 -4.03
CA THR A 179 15.81 20.95 -5.07
C THR A 179 15.06 20.47 -6.30
N SER A 180 13.80 20.02 -6.13
CA SER A 180 12.89 19.74 -7.23
C SER A 180 11.44 20.00 -6.78
N ASP A 181 10.76 20.91 -7.47
CA ASP A 181 9.37 21.27 -7.14
C ASP A 181 8.32 20.35 -7.76
N ASN A 182 8.74 19.37 -8.55
CA ASN A 182 7.88 18.29 -9.07
C ASN A 182 8.68 17.11 -9.61
N GLU A 183 8.73 16.04 -8.85
CA GLU A 183 9.25 14.73 -9.25
C GLU A 183 8.21 13.99 -10.12
N LYS A 184 8.16 14.27 -11.42
CA LYS A 184 7.08 13.84 -12.32
C LYS A 184 6.74 12.36 -12.21
N SER A 185 7.74 11.46 -12.29
CA SER A 185 7.52 10.02 -12.22
C SER A 185 6.95 9.59 -10.86
N LYS A 186 7.46 10.17 -9.77
CA LYS A 186 6.99 9.91 -8.40
C LYS A 186 5.60 10.51 -8.16
N THR A 187 5.32 11.67 -8.74
CA THR A 187 3.99 12.31 -8.69
C THR A 187 2.94 11.43 -9.37
N GLU A 188 3.22 10.88 -10.55
CA GLU A 188 2.28 9.97 -11.22
C GLU A 188 2.09 8.65 -10.44
N ALA A 189 3.16 8.10 -9.88
CA ALA A 189 3.06 6.93 -9.02
C ALA A 189 2.26 7.22 -7.74
N ASN A 190 2.49 8.37 -7.10
CA ASN A 190 1.73 8.80 -5.93
C ASN A 190 0.25 9.06 -6.25
N LYS A 191 -0.03 9.64 -7.43
CA LYS A 191 -1.41 9.83 -7.89
C LYS A 191 -2.15 8.51 -8.02
N THR A 192 -1.51 7.51 -8.61
CA THR A 192 -2.08 6.15 -8.72
C THR A 192 -2.32 5.55 -7.33
N ALA A 193 -1.35 5.66 -6.42
CA ALA A 193 -1.48 5.16 -5.06
C ALA A 193 -2.65 5.81 -4.30
N LEU A 194 -2.81 7.13 -4.39
CA LEU A 194 -3.93 7.86 -3.78
C LEU A 194 -5.30 7.48 -4.39
N MET A 195 -5.34 7.22 -5.70
CA MET A 195 -6.55 6.72 -6.35
C MET A 195 -6.92 5.32 -5.85
N ASP A 196 -5.93 4.44 -5.70
CA ASP A 196 -6.14 3.07 -5.19
C ASP A 196 -6.53 3.08 -3.71
N GLU A 197 -5.96 3.99 -2.90
CA GLU A 197 -6.35 4.20 -1.51
C GLU A 197 -7.83 4.62 -1.41
N LYS A 198 -8.29 5.59 -2.19
CA LYS A 198 -9.70 6.00 -2.25
C LYS A 198 -10.63 4.84 -2.61
N LYS A 199 -10.24 4.01 -3.58
CA LYS A 199 -11.00 2.80 -3.94
C LYS A 199 -11.10 1.83 -2.77
N LEU A 200 -9.96 1.58 -2.11
CA LEU A 200 -9.89 0.65 -0.99
C LEU A 200 -10.72 1.13 0.20
N GLU A 201 -10.63 2.41 0.55
CA GLU A 201 -11.43 3.01 1.63
C GLU A 201 -12.93 2.89 1.34
N TYR A 202 -13.34 3.23 0.11
CA TYR A 202 -14.74 3.10 -0.29
C TYR A 202 -15.21 1.66 -0.22
N PHE A 203 -14.43 0.73 -0.81
CA PHE A 203 -14.76 -0.69 -0.77
C PHE A 203 -14.89 -1.18 0.67
N ASN A 204 -13.96 -0.84 1.54
CA ASN A 204 -13.99 -1.25 2.94
C ASN A 204 -15.24 -0.70 3.64
N SER A 205 -15.60 0.56 3.42
CA SER A 205 -16.80 1.17 4.02
C SER A 205 -18.10 0.41 3.66
N VAL A 206 -18.21 -0.03 2.40
CA VAL A 206 -19.35 -0.82 1.91
C VAL A 206 -19.30 -2.26 2.44
N PHE A 207 -18.11 -2.87 2.37
CA PHE A 207 -17.93 -4.29 2.68
C PHE A 207 -18.01 -4.57 4.19
N GLU A 208 -17.45 -3.73 5.05
CA GLU A 208 -17.49 -3.93 6.51
C GLU A 208 -18.91 -3.94 7.05
N SER A 209 -19.77 -3.08 6.52
CA SER A 209 -21.20 -3.09 6.88
C SER A 209 -21.89 -4.38 6.45
N TYR A 210 -21.52 -4.90 5.27
CA TYR A 210 -22.03 -6.17 4.78
C TYR A 210 -21.53 -7.34 5.62
N GLU A 211 -20.22 -7.44 5.86
CA GLU A 211 -19.59 -8.51 6.63
C GLU A 211 -20.14 -8.56 8.06
N ALA A 212 -20.30 -7.42 8.72
CA ALA A 212 -20.89 -7.35 10.06
C ALA A 212 -22.35 -7.84 10.13
N SER A 213 -23.08 -7.83 9.01
CA SER A 213 -24.44 -8.34 8.91
C SER A 213 -24.52 -9.87 8.78
N LYS A 214 -23.40 -10.53 8.55
CA LYS A 214 -23.35 -12.00 8.28
C LYS A 214 -22.95 -12.78 9.51
N TYR A 215 -23.62 -13.90 9.71
CA TYR A 215 -23.21 -14.87 10.71
C TYR A 215 -22.21 -15.85 10.10
N VAL A 216 -21.02 -15.92 10.70
CA VAL A 216 -19.96 -16.81 10.24
C VAL A 216 -19.74 -17.91 11.27
N GLU A 217 -19.99 -19.16 10.86
CA GLU A 217 -19.71 -20.34 11.67
C GLU A 217 -18.52 -21.11 11.09
N MET A 218 -17.54 -21.37 11.94
CA MET A 218 -16.38 -22.16 11.57
C MET A 218 -16.44 -23.55 12.22
N ASN A 219 -16.18 -24.59 11.44
CA ASN A 219 -16.00 -25.92 11.97
C ASN A 219 -14.71 -26.03 12.79
N LYS A 220 -14.82 -25.75 14.10
CA LYS A 220 -13.69 -25.73 15.03
C LYS A 220 -12.90 -27.05 15.04
N LYS A 221 -13.59 -28.20 14.90
CA LYS A 221 -12.95 -29.54 14.89
C LYS A 221 -12.02 -29.66 13.67
N VAL A 222 -12.50 -29.28 12.49
CA VAL A 222 -11.69 -29.30 11.26
C VAL A 222 -10.56 -28.28 11.34
N TRP A 223 -10.86 -27.04 11.79
CA TRP A 223 -9.87 -25.99 11.89
C TRP A 223 -8.72 -26.37 12.82
N ASN A 224 -9.02 -26.87 14.01
CA ASN A 224 -8.02 -27.25 15.00
C ASN A 224 -7.18 -28.47 14.57
N SER A 225 -7.68 -29.31 13.66
CA SER A 225 -6.91 -30.42 13.10
C SER A 225 -5.87 -29.99 12.04
N LYS A 226 -6.01 -28.77 11.50
CA LYS A 226 -5.04 -28.23 10.53
C LYS A 226 -3.81 -27.68 11.25
N LYS A 227 -2.64 -28.06 10.75
CA LYS A 227 -1.35 -27.53 11.22
C LYS A 227 -0.76 -26.69 10.11
N THR A 228 -0.01 -25.64 10.48
CA THR A 228 0.85 -24.98 9.52
C THR A 228 1.92 -25.99 9.11
N ALA A 229 2.00 -26.26 7.82
CA ALA A 229 3.00 -27.18 7.33
C ALA A 229 4.37 -26.52 7.39
N ASN A 230 5.30 -27.16 8.08
CA ASN A 230 6.73 -26.82 7.98
C ASN A 230 7.28 -27.49 6.70
N THR A 231 6.68 -27.11 5.56
CA THR A 231 7.04 -27.66 4.26
C THR A 231 8.20 -26.89 3.66
N ALA A 232 8.96 -27.58 2.80
CA ALA A 232 9.89 -26.95 1.91
C ALA A 232 9.19 -25.80 1.15
N GLU A 233 9.92 -24.74 0.86
CA GLU A 233 9.48 -23.62 0.07
C GLU A 233 8.76 -24.09 -1.20
N LEU A 234 7.56 -23.56 -1.44
CA LEU A 234 6.83 -23.91 -2.66
C LEU A 234 7.54 -23.28 -3.86
N PRO A 235 7.63 -23.99 -5.00
CA PRO A 235 8.32 -23.50 -6.19
C PRO A 235 7.67 -22.27 -6.79
N VAL A 236 6.38 -22.05 -6.47
CA VAL A 236 5.57 -20.92 -6.96
C VAL A 236 4.66 -20.43 -5.85
N SER A 237 4.39 -19.13 -5.83
CA SER A 237 3.42 -18.56 -4.91
C SER A 237 2.05 -18.42 -5.61
N PHE A 238 0.98 -18.63 -4.84
CA PHE A 238 -0.38 -18.35 -5.29
C PHE A 238 -0.54 -16.91 -5.77
N GLU A 239 -0.02 -15.97 -5.02
CA GLU A 239 -0.15 -14.53 -5.29
C GLU A 239 0.55 -14.13 -6.60
N THR A 240 1.74 -14.67 -6.86
CA THR A 240 2.47 -14.41 -8.11
C THR A 240 1.65 -14.89 -9.31
N ILE A 241 1.21 -16.15 -9.29
CA ILE A 241 0.43 -16.71 -10.41
C ILE A 241 -0.92 -15.99 -10.58
N PHE A 242 -1.58 -15.64 -9.46
CA PHE A 242 -2.84 -14.91 -9.52
C PHE A 242 -2.68 -13.54 -10.19
N ASN A 243 -1.66 -12.79 -9.79
CA ASN A 243 -1.40 -11.46 -10.35
C ASN A 243 -0.95 -11.50 -11.81
N GLU A 244 -0.23 -12.53 -12.23
CA GLU A 244 0.28 -12.66 -13.60
C GLU A 244 -0.76 -13.19 -14.60
N LEU A 245 -1.65 -14.09 -14.17
CA LEU A 245 -2.53 -14.82 -15.09
C LEU A 245 -4.01 -14.52 -14.92
N VAL A 246 -4.45 -14.04 -13.75
CA VAL A 246 -5.88 -13.84 -13.45
C VAL A 246 -6.24 -12.36 -13.40
N LYS A 247 -5.33 -11.52 -12.86
CA LYS A 247 -5.52 -10.09 -12.67
C LYS A 247 -5.00 -9.29 -13.87
#